data_395e847de84629a1569ec61a396815b0
#
_entry.id   395e847de84629a1569ec61a396815b0
#
_cell.length_a   1.000
_cell.length_b   1.000
_cell.length_c   1.000
_cell.angle_alpha   90.00
_cell.angle_beta   90.00
_cell.angle_gamma   90.00
#
_symmetry.space_group_name_H-M   'P 1'
#
loop_
_entity.id
_entity.type
_entity.pdbx_description
1 polymer ?
#
loop_
_entity_poly.entity_id
_entity_poly.type
_entity_poly.pdbx_seq_one_letter_code
_entity_poly.pdbx_strand_id
1 'polypeptide(L)'
;MHLTSKQWLSELSFLKDEQLFFEDLIRKYIFELITPDQFKKTTKIVESLSDSRKRTEELIKLVEAHERGLEVMVDGVDEMIEEEVYKNEHRRLIVMFSEFLKEYKDLKQTIFTTVKKIAKSEKKD
;
A
#
# COMPACT_ATOMS: atom_id res chain seq x y z
N MET A 1 11.43 11.66 -14.11
CA MET A 1 11.69 10.44 -13.33
C MET A 1 11.89 10.71 -11.86
N HIS A 2 12.76 11.65 -11.51
CA HIS A 2 12.98 12.04 -10.12
C HIS A 2 11.68 12.51 -9.44
N LEU A 3 10.91 13.32 -10.14
CA LEU A 3 9.63 13.83 -9.67
C LEU A 3 8.63 12.69 -9.43
N THR A 4 8.63 11.69 -10.32
CA THR A 4 7.76 10.51 -10.20
C THR A 4 8.08 9.70 -8.94
N SER A 5 9.37 9.50 -8.64
CA SER A 5 9.80 8.79 -7.42
C SER A 5 9.33 9.52 -6.16
N LYS A 6 9.42 10.84 -6.15
CA LYS A 6 8.94 11.65 -5.02
C LYS A 6 7.44 11.56 -4.87
N GLN A 7 6.70 11.53 -5.98
CA GLN A 7 5.25 11.34 -5.96
C GLN A 7 4.89 9.97 -5.39
N TRP A 8 5.61 8.93 -5.78
CA TRP A 8 5.41 7.58 -5.25
C TRP A 8 5.64 7.52 -3.75
N LEU A 9 6.72 8.14 -3.27
CA LEU A 9 7.02 8.18 -1.83
C LEU A 9 5.93 8.91 -1.07
N SER A 10 5.42 10.00 -1.62
CA SER A 10 4.32 10.76 -1.02
C SER A 10 3.05 9.91 -0.94
N GLU A 11 2.69 9.22 -2.02
CA GLU A 11 1.53 8.34 -2.05
C GLU A 11 1.66 7.18 -1.07
N LEU A 12 2.85 6.56 -1.01
CA LEU A 12 3.10 5.44 -0.09
C LEU A 12 3.03 5.90 1.37
N SER A 13 3.51 7.09 1.65
CA SER A 13 3.39 7.69 2.99
C SER A 13 1.93 7.90 3.37
N PHE A 14 1.13 8.39 2.45
CA PHE A 14 -0.31 8.55 2.64
C PHE A 14 -0.99 7.21 2.89
N LEU A 15 -0.61 6.18 2.13
CA LEU A 15 -1.16 4.84 2.31
C LEU A 15 -0.82 4.27 3.69
N LYS A 16 0.38 4.54 4.19
CA LYS A 16 0.78 4.14 5.54
C LYS A 16 -0.16 4.73 6.59
N ASP A 17 -0.44 6.01 6.49
CA ASP A 17 -1.36 6.68 7.41
C ASP A 17 -2.77 6.12 7.29
N GLU A 18 -3.21 5.86 6.07
CA GLU A 18 -4.53 5.30 5.82
C GLU A 18 -4.65 3.88 6.39
N GLN A 19 -3.59 3.08 6.29
CA GLN A 19 -3.56 1.74 6.86
C GLN A 19 -3.71 1.76 8.38
N LEU A 20 -3.09 2.73 9.04
CA LEU A 20 -3.25 2.92 10.48
C LEU A 20 -4.70 3.29 10.81
N PHE A 21 -5.32 4.12 10.00
CA PHE A 21 -6.73 4.47 10.14
C PHE A 21 -7.61 3.22 10.05
N PHE A 22 -7.35 2.35 9.08
CA PHE A 22 -8.12 1.11 8.93
C PHE A 22 -7.93 0.17 10.12
N GLU A 23 -6.72 0.08 10.67
CA GLU A 23 -6.47 -0.72 11.87
C GLU A 23 -7.27 -0.21 13.05
N ASP A 24 -7.31 1.10 13.24
CA ASP A 24 -8.09 1.72 14.31
C ASP A 24 -9.59 1.49 14.10
N LEU A 25 -10.04 1.56 12.86
CA LEU A 25 -11.43 1.33 12.51
C LEU A 25 -11.85 -0.11 12.83
N ILE A 26 -11.01 -1.07 12.48
CA ILE A 26 -11.26 -2.48 12.77
C ILE A 26 -11.28 -2.70 14.29
N ARG A 27 -10.37 -2.08 15.01
CA ARG A 27 -10.29 -2.17 16.47
C ARG A 27 -11.55 -1.62 17.12
N LYS A 28 -12.08 -0.53 16.58
CA LYS A 28 -13.32 0.10 17.07
C LYS A 28 -14.52 -0.85 17.00
N TYR A 29 -14.60 -1.64 15.93
CA TYR A 29 -15.72 -2.57 15.70
C TYR A 29 -15.36 -4.02 15.94
N ILE A 30 -14.32 -4.29 16.75
CA ILE A 30 -13.77 -5.63 16.90
C ILE A 30 -14.79 -6.64 17.40
N PHE A 31 -15.63 -6.25 18.36
CA PHE A 31 -16.61 -7.19 18.94
C PHE A 31 -17.64 -7.64 17.91
N GLU A 32 -18.06 -6.75 17.03
CA GLU A 32 -18.99 -7.07 15.94
C GLU A 32 -18.31 -7.87 14.83
N LEU A 33 -17.02 -7.64 14.64
CA LEU A 33 -16.24 -8.27 13.56
C LEU A 33 -15.79 -9.69 13.91
N ILE A 34 -15.73 -10.05 15.19
CA ILE A 34 -15.29 -11.39 15.61
C ILE A 34 -16.45 -12.35 15.90
N THR A 35 -17.69 -11.96 15.58
CA THR A 35 -18.84 -12.88 15.67
C THR A 35 -18.64 -14.04 14.71
N PRO A 36 -19.26 -15.21 14.97
CA PRO A 36 -19.11 -16.37 14.09
C PRO A 36 -19.40 -16.08 12.62
N ASP A 37 -20.39 -15.24 12.34
CA ASP A 37 -20.77 -14.87 10.97
C ASP A 37 -19.71 -14.05 10.25
N GLN A 38 -18.95 -13.24 10.99
CA GLN A 38 -17.99 -12.30 10.42
C GLN A 38 -16.54 -12.75 10.58
N PHE A 39 -16.27 -13.70 11.46
CA PHE A 39 -14.90 -14.06 11.86
C PHE A 39 -13.99 -14.41 10.68
N LYS A 40 -14.47 -15.25 9.79
CA LYS A 40 -13.70 -15.72 8.64
C LYS A 40 -13.33 -14.57 7.71
N LYS A 41 -14.30 -13.70 7.44
CA LYS A 41 -14.11 -12.52 6.58
C LYS A 41 -13.16 -11.52 7.24
N THR A 42 -13.34 -11.30 8.54
CA THR A 42 -12.48 -10.38 9.31
C THR A 42 -11.05 -10.86 9.35
N THR A 43 -10.82 -12.17 9.53
CA THR A 43 -9.47 -12.74 9.51
C THR A 43 -8.77 -12.45 8.18
N LYS A 44 -9.47 -12.62 7.06
CA LYS A 44 -8.93 -12.32 5.74
C LYS A 44 -8.58 -10.85 5.58
N ILE A 45 -9.45 -9.97 6.08
CA ILE A 45 -9.23 -8.52 6.02
C ILE A 45 -7.97 -8.15 6.82
N VAL A 46 -7.84 -8.66 8.03
CA VAL A 46 -6.69 -8.36 8.91
C VAL A 46 -5.40 -8.86 8.28
N GLU A 47 -5.40 -10.07 7.73
CA GLU A 47 -4.23 -10.64 7.04
C GLU A 47 -3.86 -9.80 5.81
N SER A 48 -4.85 -9.43 5.00
CA SER A 48 -4.62 -8.62 3.80
C SER A 48 -4.09 -7.23 4.16
N LEU A 49 -4.59 -6.64 5.23
CA LEU A 49 -4.13 -5.33 5.70
C LEU A 49 -2.68 -5.41 6.20
N SER A 50 -2.34 -6.47 6.93
CA SER A 50 -0.97 -6.71 7.40
C SER A 50 -0.01 -6.89 6.21
N ASP A 51 -0.41 -7.68 5.22
CA ASP A 51 0.38 -7.89 4.01
C ASP A 51 0.56 -6.59 3.23
N SER A 52 -0.50 -5.79 3.15
CA SER A 52 -0.49 -4.48 2.50
C SER A 52 0.52 -3.54 3.17
N ARG A 53 0.60 -3.55 4.50
CA ARG A 53 1.55 -2.74 5.25
C ARG A 53 2.99 -3.15 4.94
N LYS A 54 3.26 -4.44 4.93
CA LYS A 54 4.59 -4.98 4.60
C LYS A 54 5.00 -4.60 3.19
N ARG A 55 4.05 -4.72 2.26
CA ARG A 55 4.27 -4.37 0.85
C ARG A 55 4.56 -2.88 0.69
N THR A 56 3.84 -2.04 1.42
CA THR A 56 4.07 -0.59 1.41
C THR A 56 5.49 -0.26 1.85
N GLU A 57 5.96 -0.88 2.93
CA GLU A 57 7.32 -0.66 3.43
C GLU A 57 8.37 -1.15 2.45
N GLU A 58 8.15 -2.30 1.80
CA GLU A 58 9.04 -2.83 0.77
C GLU A 58 9.13 -1.87 -0.42
N LEU A 59 7.97 -1.36 -0.88
CA LEU A 59 7.94 -0.42 -2.00
C LEU A 59 8.63 0.89 -1.66
N ILE A 60 8.47 1.39 -0.45
CA ILE A 60 9.17 2.60 0.00
C ILE A 60 10.67 2.39 -0.12
N LYS A 61 11.18 1.26 0.37
CA LYS A 61 12.61 0.95 0.30
C LYS A 61 13.10 0.84 -1.14
N LEU A 62 12.32 0.21 -2.00
CA LEU A 62 12.65 0.05 -3.41
C LEU A 62 12.69 1.41 -4.13
N VAL A 63 11.71 2.27 -3.87
CA VAL A 63 11.65 3.60 -4.49
C VAL A 63 12.80 4.47 -3.98
N GLU A 64 13.10 4.42 -2.68
CA GLU A 64 14.22 5.16 -2.11
C GLU A 64 15.55 4.72 -2.72
N ALA A 65 15.75 3.40 -2.88
CA ALA A 65 16.94 2.86 -3.51
C ALA A 65 17.05 3.30 -4.97
N HIS A 66 15.91 3.31 -5.68
CA HIS A 66 15.84 3.76 -7.06
C HIS A 66 16.21 5.23 -7.19
N GLU A 67 15.76 6.07 -6.28
CA GLU A 67 16.07 7.49 -6.27
C GLU A 67 17.55 7.73 -5.97
N ARG A 68 18.15 6.95 -5.05
CA ARG A 68 19.58 7.00 -4.79
C ARG A 68 20.39 6.59 -6.02
N GLY A 69 19.87 5.61 -6.78
CA GLY A 69 20.47 5.20 -8.05
C GLY A 69 20.54 6.32 -9.06
N LEU A 70 19.51 7.15 -9.12
CA LEU A 70 19.48 8.32 -10.00
C LEU A 70 20.58 9.32 -9.62
N GLU A 71 20.74 9.58 -8.32
CA GLU A 71 21.78 10.49 -7.82
C GLU A 71 23.19 10.01 -8.17
N VAL A 72 23.46 8.71 -7.98
CA VAL A 72 24.74 8.11 -8.33
C VAL A 72 24.98 8.19 -9.84
N MET A 73 23.93 7.96 -10.63
CA MET A 73 24.02 7.99 -12.10
C MET A 73 24.41 9.38 -12.62
N VAL A 74 23.94 10.44 -11.98
CA VAL A 74 24.26 11.82 -12.37
C VAL A 74 25.76 12.08 -12.24
N ASP A 75 26.42 11.45 -11.26
CA ASP A 75 27.85 11.58 -10.99
C ASP A 75 28.69 10.47 -11.64
N GLY A 76 28.05 9.50 -12.29
CA GLY A 76 28.70 8.29 -12.82
C GLY A 76 29.41 8.48 -14.16
N VAL A 77 30.39 7.61 -14.41
CA VAL A 77 31.25 7.65 -15.60
C VAL A 77 30.67 6.79 -16.74
N ASP A 78 29.96 5.69 -16.43
CA ASP A 78 29.33 4.79 -17.41
C ASP A 78 27.84 5.06 -17.53
N GLU A 79 27.50 6.25 -17.99
CA GLU A 79 26.14 6.75 -18.03
C GLU A 79 25.18 5.92 -18.88
N MET A 80 25.64 5.36 -19.99
CA MET A 80 24.75 4.63 -20.92
C MET A 80 24.22 3.33 -20.35
N ILE A 81 25.10 2.53 -19.74
CA ILE A 81 24.71 1.24 -19.15
C ILE A 81 23.87 1.46 -17.90
N GLU A 82 24.31 2.39 -17.05
CA GLU A 82 23.59 2.72 -15.82
C GLU A 82 22.20 3.31 -16.12
N GLU A 83 22.11 4.12 -17.16
CA GLU A 83 20.84 4.70 -17.59
C GLU A 83 19.86 3.62 -18.06
N GLU A 84 20.33 2.62 -18.81
CA GLU A 84 19.49 1.54 -19.29
C GLU A 84 18.98 0.68 -18.13
N VAL A 85 19.85 0.36 -17.17
CA VAL A 85 19.49 -0.38 -15.97
C VAL A 85 18.45 0.40 -15.16
N TYR A 86 18.67 1.71 -15.01
CA TYR A 86 17.75 2.59 -14.29
C TYR A 86 16.38 2.62 -14.95
N LYS A 87 16.33 2.74 -16.27
CA LYS A 87 15.06 2.76 -17.01
C LYS A 87 14.29 1.46 -16.86
N ASN A 88 14.97 0.32 -16.91
CA ASN A 88 14.36 -0.98 -16.74
C ASN A 88 13.81 -1.16 -15.33
N GLU A 89 14.56 -0.73 -14.34
CA GLU A 89 14.12 -0.76 -12.93
C GLU A 89 12.91 0.13 -12.73
N HIS A 90 12.91 1.32 -13.34
CA HIS A 90 11.80 2.25 -13.26
C HIS A 90 10.52 1.65 -13.84
N ARG A 91 10.62 0.99 -15.00
CA ARG A 91 9.48 0.29 -15.62
C ARG A 91 8.93 -0.81 -14.73
N ARG A 92 9.83 -1.57 -14.10
CA ARG A 92 9.45 -2.65 -13.17
C ARG A 92 8.69 -2.07 -11.97
N LEU A 93 9.18 -0.97 -11.42
CA LEU A 93 8.54 -0.30 -10.28
C LEU A 93 7.16 0.24 -10.64
N ILE A 94 7.00 0.77 -11.85
CA ILE A 94 5.68 1.24 -12.33
C ILE A 94 4.68 0.09 -12.28
N VAL A 95 5.06 -1.08 -12.80
CA VAL A 95 4.18 -2.26 -12.82
C VAL A 95 3.85 -2.72 -11.41
N MET A 96 4.87 -2.86 -10.55
CA MET A 96 4.70 -3.28 -9.16
C MET A 96 3.77 -2.33 -8.39
N PHE A 97 3.98 -1.03 -8.57
CA PHE A 97 3.20 0.00 -7.91
C PHE A 97 1.74 -0.03 -8.38
N SER A 98 1.52 -0.15 -9.68
CA SER A 98 0.18 -0.21 -10.26
C SER A 98 -0.60 -1.42 -9.76
N GLU A 99 0.05 -2.58 -9.72
CA GLU A 99 -0.56 -3.81 -9.21
C GLU A 99 -0.92 -3.68 -7.74
N PHE A 100 0.00 -3.12 -6.95
CA PHE A 100 -0.22 -2.90 -5.53
C PHE A 100 -1.41 -1.96 -5.29
N LEU A 101 -1.48 -0.84 -6.01
CA LEU A 101 -2.58 0.12 -5.86
C LEU A 101 -3.93 -0.51 -6.20
N LYS A 102 -3.95 -1.37 -7.20
CA LYS A 102 -5.17 -2.07 -7.60
C LYS A 102 -5.66 -3.02 -6.51
N GLU A 103 -4.76 -3.82 -5.96
CA GLU A 103 -5.07 -4.74 -4.86
C GLU A 103 -5.50 -3.98 -3.61
N TYR A 104 -4.82 -2.89 -3.31
CA TYR A 104 -5.13 -2.05 -2.16
C TYR A 104 -6.50 -1.40 -2.29
N LYS A 105 -6.87 -0.94 -3.48
CA LYS A 105 -8.19 -0.37 -3.74
C LYS A 105 -9.29 -1.39 -3.44
N ASP A 106 -9.11 -2.63 -3.87
CA ASP A 106 -10.07 -3.70 -3.60
C ASP A 106 -10.17 -3.98 -2.11
N LEU A 107 -9.05 -3.99 -1.40
CA LEU A 107 -9.02 -4.16 0.05
C LEU A 107 -9.79 -3.04 0.75
N LYS A 108 -9.57 -1.80 0.35
CA LYS A 108 -10.26 -0.63 0.92
C LYS A 108 -11.77 -0.77 0.76
N GLN A 109 -12.23 -1.16 -0.43
CA GLN A 109 -13.65 -1.35 -0.69
C GLN A 109 -14.23 -2.43 0.22
N THR A 110 -13.51 -3.53 0.40
CA THR A 110 -13.94 -4.61 1.26
C THR A 110 -14.07 -4.14 2.72
N ILE A 111 -13.08 -3.40 3.21
CA ILE A 111 -13.09 -2.87 4.58
C ILE A 111 -14.27 -1.93 4.78
N PHE A 112 -14.43 -0.95 3.89
CA PHE A 112 -15.51 0.03 3.99
C PHE A 112 -16.88 -0.62 3.92
N THR A 113 -17.08 -1.56 2.99
CA THR A 113 -18.35 -2.27 2.85
C THR A 113 -18.69 -3.04 4.11
N THR A 114 -17.71 -3.75 4.67
CA THR A 114 -17.89 -4.57 5.88
C THR A 114 -18.23 -3.70 7.10
N VAL A 115 -17.44 -2.65 7.33
CA VAL A 115 -17.63 -1.77 8.49
C VAL A 115 -18.91 -0.96 8.34
N LYS A 116 -19.23 -0.48 7.15
CA LYS A 116 -20.45 0.27 6.88
C LYS A 116 -21.70 -0.56 7.20
N LYS A 117 -21.68 -1.83 6.83
CA LYS A 117 -22.78 -2.77 7.10
C LYS A 117 -22.98 -2.96 8.60
N ILE A 118 -21.88 -3.10 9.34
CA ILE A 118 -21.90 -3.26 10.80
C ILE A 118 -22.38 -1.99 11.48
N ALA A 119 -21.89 -0.83 11.06
CA ALA A 119 -22.29 0.47 11.60
C ALA A 119 -23.78 0.74 11.41
N LYS A 120 -24.32 0.37 10.24
CA LYS A 120 -25.76 0.48 9.95
C LYS A 120 -26.57 -0.42 10.87
N SER A 121 -26.08 -1.63 11.12
CA SER A 121 -26.74 -2.59 12.01
C SER A 121 -26.83 -2.05 13.44
N GLU A 122 -25.78 -1.40 13.93
CA GLU A 122 -25.76 -0.74 15.24
C GLU A 122 -26.80 0.38 15.34
N LYS A 123 -26.93 1.18 14.27
CA LYS A 123 -27.86 2.31 14.25
C LYS A 123 -29.33 1.90 14.29
N LYS A 124 -29.65 0.66 13.93
CA LYS A 124 -31.02 0.14 13.93
C LYS A 124 -31.48 -0.33 15.31
N ASP A 125 -30.54 -0.49 16.21
CA ASP A 125 -30.85 -0.90 17.59
C ASP A 125 -31.01 0.30 18.48
#